data_da82debcd76d71597178996aa381c700
#
_entry.id   da82debcd76d71597178996aa381c700
#
_cell.length_a   1.000
_cell.length_b   1.000
_cell.length_c   1.000
_cell.angle_alpha   90.00
_cell.angle_beta   90.00
_cell.angle_gamma   90.00
#
_symmetry.space_group_name_H-M   'P 1'
#
loop_
_entity.id
_entity.type
_entity.pdbx_description
1 polymer ?
#
loop_
_entity_poly.entity_id
_entity_poly.type
_entity_poly.pdbx_seq_one_letter_code
_entity_poly.pdbx_strand_id
1 'polypeptide(L)'
;MANAIFFYGDKQTIFVTDDRWEISPRGKANERQVKEVKTDSGLRHVTEFLNAVRERKPAGCLVEDAYASTASVQLAMISYESGTKVDWDAKSERILNNPAASELLKRAYREPYKHPFAG
;
A
#
# COMPACT_ATOMS: atom_id res chain seq x y z
N MET A 1 -15.11 -9.05 7.21
CA MET A 1 -14.69 -7.67 7.58
C MET A 1 -14.29 -7.00 6.29
N ALA A 2 -14.93 -5.91 5.88
CA ALA A 2 -14.56 -5.24 4.63
C ALA A 2 -13.27 -4.42 4.85
N ASN A 3 -12.33 -4.52 3.94
CA ASN A 3 -11.15 -3.66 3.94
C ASN A 3 -11.56 -2.26 3.48
N ALA A 4 -11.04 -1.23 4.16
CA ALA A 4 -11.34 0.15 3.83
C ALA A 4 -10.11 1.03 3.98
N ILE A 5 -9.95 2.00 3.10
CA ILE A 5 -8.90 3.00 3.15
C ILE A 5 -9.53 4.40 3.11
N PHE A 6 -9.02 5.30 3.95
CA PHE A 6 -9.36 6.71 3.92
C PHE A 6 -8.16 7.53 3.47
N PHE A 7 -8.36 8.40 2.50
CA PHE A 7 -7.41 9.42 2.09
C PHE A 7 -7.95 10.78 2.51
N TYR A 8 -7.26 11.45 3.43
CA TYR A 8 -7.65 12.76 3.94
C TYR A 8 -6.87 13.86 3.19
N GLY A 9 -7.56 14.64 2.41
CA GLY A 9 -7.02 15.80 1.72
C GLY A 9 -7.55 17.12 2.29
N ASP A 10 -6.98 18.23 1.86
CA ASP A 10 -7.36 19.58 2.32
C ASP A 10 -8.78 19.95 1.91
N LYS A 11 -9.22 19.52 0.74
CA LYS A 11 -10.52 19.89 0.17
C LYS A 11 -11.58 18.80 0.32
N GLN A 12 -11.17 17.55 0.40
CA GLN A 12 -12.09 16.40 0.43
C GLN A 12 -11.44 15.17 1.05
N THR A 13 -12.26 14.24 1.48
CA THR A 13 -11.85 12.90 1.91
C THR A 13 -12.34 11.89 0.89
N ILE A 14 -11.50 10.92 0.56
CA ILE A 14 -11.85 9.77 -0.26
C ILE A 14 -11.90 8.54 0.63
N PHE A 15 -12.97 7.80 0.56
CA PHE A 15 -13.15 6.50 1.19
C PHE A 15 -13.23 5.44 0.09
N VAL A 16 -12.47 4.34 0.23
CA VAL A 16 -12.40 3.26 -0.77
C VAL A 16 -12.55 1.92 -0.08
N THR A 17 -13.38 1.06 -0.65
CA THR A 17 -13.51 -0.36 -0.31
C THR A 17 -13.36 -1.21 -1.57
N ASP A 18 -13.49 -2.54 -1.43
CA ASP A 18 -13.43 -3.47 -2.56
C ASP A 18 -14.59 -3.28 -3.56
N ASP A 19 -15.72 -2.74 -3.11
CA ASP A 19 -16.97 -2.65 -3.87
C ASP A 19 -17.47 -1.22 -4.10
N ARG A 20 -16.86 -0.20 -3.47
CA ARG A 20 -17.29 1.19 -3.63
C ARG A 20 -16.19 2.19 -3.31
N TRP A 21 -16.36 3.40 -3.82
CA TRP A 21 -15.65 4.56 -3.35
C TRP A 21 -16.60 5.73 -3.09
N GLU A 22 -16.19 6.61 -2.20
CA GLU A 22 -16.93 7.80 -1.80
C GLU A 22 -16.00 9.01 -1.77
N ILE A 23 -16.47 10.12 -2.31
CA ILE A 23 -15.80 11.42 -2.19
C ILE A 23 -16.69 12.32 -1.35
N SER A 24 -16.15 12.82 -0.24
CA SER A 24 -16.83 13.72 0.68
C SER A 24 -16.11 15.07 0.71
N PRO A 25 -16.66 16.13 0.06
CA PRO A 25 -16.10 17.47 0.14
C PRO A 25 -16.16 18.01 1.56
N ARG A 26 -15.09 18.70 1.99
CA ARG A 26 -14.98 19.23 3.33
C ARG A 26 -16.05 20.33 3.58
N GLY A 27 -16.81 20.17 4.65
CA GLY A 27 -17.90 21.12 5.00
C GLY A 27 -19.16 21.05 4.13
N LYS A 28 -19.24 20.05 3.22
CA LYS A 28 -20.35 19.90 2.26
C LYS A 28 -20.79 18.45 2.16
N ALA A 29 -21.29 17.91 3.27
CA ALA A 29 -21.71 16.50 3.35
C ALA A 29 -22.82 16.13 2.36
N ASN A 30 -23.66 17.10 1.97
CA ASN A 30 -24.73 16.94 0.98
C ASN A 30 -24.20 16.82 -0.47
N GLU A 31 -22.95 17.19 -0.73
CA GLU A 31 -22.30 17.02 -2.04
C GLU A 31 -21.51 15.71 -2.13
N ARG A 32 -21.69 14.79 -1.19
CA ARG A 32 -21.05 13.48 -1.19
C ARG A 32 -21.40 12.70 -2.44
N GLN A 33 -20.38 12.18 -3.09
CA GLN A 33 -20.50 11.30 -4.25
C GLN A 33 -20.17 9.87 -3.84
N VAL A 34 -21.00 8.93 -4.26
CA VAL A 34 -20.80 7.50 -4.01
C VAL A 34 -20.87 6.76 -5.34
N LYS A 35 -19.91 5.88 -5.60
CA LYS A 35 -19.98 4.96 -6.74
C LYS A 35 -19.75 3.53 -6.25
N GLU A 36 -20.72 2.70 -6.50
CA GLU A 36 -20.61 1.25 -6.31
C GLU A 36 -19.99 0.59 -7.55
N VAL A 37 -19.16 -0.41 -7.31
CA VAL A 37 -18.52 -1.22 -8.34
C VAL A 37 -18.90 -2.67 -8.10
N LYS A 38 -19.86 -3.16 -8.88
CA LYS A 38 -20.33 -4.56 -8.81
C LYS A 38 -19.43 -5.43 -9.69
N THR A 39 -18.27 -5.82 -9.17
CA THR A 39 -17.35 -6.72 -9.87
C THR A 39 -16.73 -7.69 -8.88
N ASP A 40 -16.48 -8.92 -9.34
CA ASP A 40 -15.60 -9.83 -8.63
C ASP A 40 -14.14 -9.43 -8.93
N SER A 41 -13.61 -8.54 -8.11
CA SER A 41 -12.26 -8.02 -8.25
C SER A 41 -11.20 -9.13 -8.15
N GLY A 42 -11.45 -10.15 -7.34
CA GLY A 42 -10.54 -11.29 -7.18
C GLY A 42 -10.45 -12.13 -8.45
N LEU A 43 -11.59 -12.51 -9.01
CA LEU A 43 -11.64 -13.28 -10.27
C LEU A 43 -11.02 -12.49 -11.43
N ARG A 44 -11.34 -11.21 -11.52
CA ARG A 44 -10.77 -10.31 -12.53
C ARG A 44 -9.25 -10.25 -12.42
N HIS A 45 -8.72 -10.02 -11.22
CA HIS A 45 -7.27 -9.92 -10.97
C HIS A 45 -6.53 -11.20 -11.38
N VAL A 46 -7.03 -12.36 -10.98
CA VAL A 46 -6.44 -13.67 -11.36
C VAL A 46 -6.51 -13.89 -12.87
N THR A 47 -7.64 -13.55 -13.50
CA THR A 47 -7.81 -13.70 -14.96
C THR A 47 -6.84 -12.80 -15.72
N GLU A 48 -6.70 -11.54 -15.33
CA GLU A 48 -5.74 -10.61 -15.94
C GLU A 48 -4.30 -11.10 -15.79
N PHE A 49 -3.92 -11.63 -14.62
CA PHE A 49 -2.61 -12.23 -14.40
C PHE A 49 -2.35 -13.43 -15.34
N LEU A 50 -3.29 -14.37 -15.42
CA LEU A 50 -3.15 -15.53 -16.31
C LEU A 50 -3.05 -15.14 -17.79
N ASN A 51 -3.81 -14.14 -18.22
CA ASN A 51 -3.75 -13.62 -19.58
C ASN A 51 -2.40 -12.92 -19.85
N ALA A 52 -1.90 -12.13 -18.89
CA ALA A 52 -0.59 -11.49 -18.98
C ALA A 52 0.53 -12.53 -19.15
N VAL A 53 0.48 -13.65 -18.40
CA VAL A 53 1.42 -14.78 -18.55
C VAL A 53 1.34 -15.40 -19.93
N ARG A 54 0.13 -15.69 -20.44
CA ARG A 54 -0.07 -16.32 -21.77
C ARG A 54 0.38 -15.41 -22.90
N GLU A 55 0.07 -14.13 -22.80
CA GLU A 55 0.33 -13.15 -23.86
C GLU A 55 1.71 -12.50 -23.74
N ARG A 56 2.47 -12.80 -22.68
CA ARG A 56 3.76 -12.18 -22.37
C ARG A 56 3.68 -10.64 -22.29
N LYS A 57 2.60 -10.13 -21.70
CA LYS A 57 2.33 -8.69 -21.49
C LYS A 57 2.39 -8.35 -20.00
N PRO A 58 2.59 -7.07 -19.66
CA PRO A 58 2.45 -6.61 -18.28
C PRO A 58 1.06 -6.92 -17.72
N ALA A 59 0.99 -7.32 -16.45
CA ALA A 59 -0.27 -7.49 -15.73
C ALA A 59 -0.87 -6.13 -15.35
N GLY A 60 -2.16 -6.08 -15.04
CA GLY A 60 -2.84 -4.85 -14.61
C GLY A 60 -2.33 -4.32 -13.25
N CYS A 61 -1.80 -5.20 -12.40
CA CYS A 61 -1.07 -4.84 -11.18
C CYS A 61 0.41 -5.19 -11.38
N LEU A 62 1.23 -4.16 -11.58
CA LEU A 62 2.67 -4.34 -11.73
C LEU A 62 3.33 -4.63 -10.38
N VAL A 63 4.43 -5.36 -10.39
CA VAL A 63 5.19 -5.67 -9.17
C VAL A 63 5.73 -4.40 -8.51
N GLU A 64 6.06 -3.37 -9.28
CA GLU A 64 6.50 -2.06 -8.81
C GLU A 64 5.41 -1.35 -8.02
N ASP A 65 4.16 -1.39 -8.49
CA ASP A 65 3.00 -0.80 -7.79
C ASP A 65 2.69 -1.56 -6.49
N ALA A 66 2.75 -2.88 -6.54
CA ALA A 66 2.57 -3.74 -5.38
C ALA A 66 3.68 -3.51 -4.34
N TYR A 67 4.93 -3.35 -4.79
CA TYR A 67 6.07 -3.01 -3.94
C TYR A 67 5.87 -1.64 -3.28
N ALA A 68 5.56 -0.59 -4.03
CA ALA A 68 5.37 0.76 -3.48
C ALA A 68 4.23 0.80 -2.45
N SER A 69 3.13 0.10 -2.72
CA SER A 69 1.99 0.00 -1.81
C SER A 69 2.38 -0.73 -0.51
N THR A 70 3.09 -1.86 -0.63
CA THR A 70 3.56 -2.66 0.51
C THR A 70 4.58 -1.88 1.33
N ALA A 71 5.56 -1.23 0.68
CA ALA A 71 6.55 -0.40 1.36
C ALA A 71 5.90 0.73 2.17
N SER A 72 4.86 1.38 1.62
CA SER A 72 4.12 2.43 2.33
C SER A 72 3.50 1.93 3.64
N VAL A 73 2.91 0.74 3.63
CA VAL A 73 2.33 0.11 4.84
C VAL A 73 3.43 -0.26 5.84
N GLN A 74 4.54 -0.84 5.38
CA GLN A 74 5.66 -1.20 6.24
C GLN A 74 6.31 0.03 6.89
N LEU A 75 6.49 1.11 6.14
CA LEU A 75 7.01 2.38 6.67
C LEU A 75 6.06 3.01 7.71
N ALA A 76 4.75 2.87 7.53
CA ALA A 76 3.78 3.29 8.54
C ALA A 76 3.92 2.47 9.84
N MET A 77 4.11 1.15 9.74
CA MET A 77 4.39 0.29 10.91
C MET A 77 5.69 0.68 11.60
N ILE A 78 6.77 0.91 10.84
CA ILE A 78 8.06 1.36 11.38
C ILE A 78 7.92 2.71 12.10
N SER A 79 7.17 3.67 11.50
CA SER A 79 6.89 4.95 12.14
C SER A 79 6.14 4.78 13.47
N TYR A 80 5.17 3.89 13.51
CA TYR A 80 4.43 3.56 14.72
C TYR A 80 5.32 2.92 15.79
N GLU A 81 6.10 1.89 15.44
CA GLU A 81 6.97 1.17 16.37
C GLU A 81 8.12 2.04 16.90
N SER A 82 8.70 2.89 16.05
CA SER A 82 9.77 3.81 16.44
C SER A 82 9.27 5.06 17.17
N GLY A 83 7.96 5.33 17.14
CA GLY A 83 7.34 6.53 17.70
C GLY A 83 7.76 7.82 17.01
N THR A 84 8.27 7.76 15.78
CA THR A 84 8.84 8.90 15.06
C THR A 84 8.33 8.99 13.63
N LYS A 85 8.34 10.21 13.07
CA LYS A 85 8.16 10.38 11.64
C LYS A 85 9.32 9.74 10.88
N VAL A 86 9.02 9.01 9.81
CA VAL A 86 9.99 8.38 8.91
C VAL A 86 10.07 9.17 7.61
N ASP A 87 11.28 9.63 7.26
CA ASP A 87 11.57 10.25 5.97
C ASP A 87 12.23 9.21 5.08
N TRP A 88 11.50 8.76 4.06
CA TRP A 88 11.90 7.69 3.14
C TRP A 88 12.41 8.24 1.82
N ASP A 89 13.60 7.83 1.42
CA ASP A 89 14.11 8.04 0.06
C ASP A 89 13.82 6.79 -0.78
N ALA A 90 12.82 6.89 -1.65
CA ALA A 90 12.41 5.80 -2.52
C ALA A 90 13.47 5.40 -3.56
N LYS A 91 14.41 6.29 -3.88
CA LYS A 91 15.48 6.01 -4.86
C LYS A 91 16.60 5.17 -4.27
N SER A 92 17.01 5.48 -3.06
CA SER A 92 18.06 4.73 -2.34
C SER A 92 17.51 3.65 -1.42
N GLU A 93 16.18 3.59 -1.27
CA GLU A 93 15.46 2.67 -0.38
C GLU A 93 15.97 2.73 1.06
N ARG A 94 16.06 3.97 1.59
CA ARG A 94 16.60 4.23 2.94
C ARG A 94 15.75 5.20 3.74
N ILE A 95 15.77 5.02 5.04
CA ILE A 95 15.27 6.00 6.00
C ILE A 95 16.39 7.00 6.28
N LEU A 96 16.11 8.29 6.05
CA LEU A 96 17.12 9.35 6.09
C LEU A 96 17.35 9.93 7.48
N ASN A 97 16.35 9.97 8.32
CA ASN A 97 16.32 10.80 9.53
C ASN A 97 16.44 10.00 10.84
N ASN A 98 16.42 8.68 10.79
CA ASN A 98 16.34 7.87 12.02
C ASN A 98 17.04 6.52 11.89
N PRO A 99 18.27 6.36 12.47
CA PRO A 99 18.98 5.10 12.47
C PRO A 99 18.22 3.97 13.20
N ALA A 100 17.55 4.28 14.31
CA ALA A 100 16.77 3.27 15.05
C ALA A 100 15.59 2.76 14.24
N ALA A 101 14.90 3.62 13.49
CA ALA A 101 13.85 3.20 12.56
C ALA A 101 14.43 2.38 11.38
N SER A 102 15.67 2.66 10.96
CA SER A 102 16.34 1.91 9.89
C SER A 102 16.61 0.45 10.27
N GLU A 103 16.87 0.17 11.54
CA GLU A 103 17.04 -1.21 12.03
C GLU A 103 15.75 -2.03 11.89
N LEU A 104 14.58 -1.39 11.93
CA LEU A 104 13.27 -2.03 11.77
C LEU A 104 12.95 -2.42 10.31
N LEU A 105 13.75 -1.95 9.33
CA LEU A 105 13.62 -2.40 7.93
C LEU A 105 13.99 -3.88 7.76
N LYS A 106 14.76 -4.44 8.70
CA LYS A 106 15.18 -5.83 8.68
C LYS A 106 14.55 -6.58 9.85
N ARG A 107 13.81 -7.63 9.53
CA ARG A 107 13.28 -8.53 10.56
C ARG A 107 14.38 -9.49 11.01
N ALA A 108 14.52 -9.70 12.33
CA ALA A 108 15.33 -10.76 12.84
C ALA A 108 14.81 -12.13 12.38
N TYR A 109 15.69 -12.95 11.80
CA TYR A 109 15.35 -14.30 11.38
C TYR A 109 15.52 -15.27 12.54
N ARG A 110 14.63 -16.24 12.61
CA ARG A 110 14.70 -17.35 13.56
C ARG A 110 15.85 -18.29 13.18
N GLU A 111 16.66 -18.69 14.15
CA GLU A 111 17.68 -19.71 13.93
C GLU A 111 17.07 -21.03 13.38
N PRO A 112 17.77 -21.69 12.43
CA PRO A 112 19.07 -21.39 11.84
C PRO A 112 19.02 -20.49 10.57
N TYR A 113 17.89 -19.87 10.28
CA TYR A 113 17.69 -19.09 9.06
C TYR A 113 18.38 -17.73 9.15
N LYS A 114 19.00 -17.32 8.05
CA LYS A 114 19.63 -16.00 7.89
C LYS A 114 18.90 -15.18 6.84
N HIS A 115 18.90 -13.87 7.02
CA HIS A 115 18.37 -12.96 6.01
C HIS A 115 19.16 -13.13 4.70
N PRO A 116 18.52 -13.28 3.51
CA PRO A 116 19.23 -13.53 2.25
C PRO A 116 20.22 -12.43 1.85
N PHE A 117 20.03 -11.22 2.36
CA PHE A 117 20.90 -10.06 2.14
C PHE A 117 21.66 -9.64 3.41
N ALA A 118 21.82 -10.54 4.37
CA ALA A 118 22.71 -10.31 5.50
C ALA A 118 24.15 -10.55 5.02
N GLY A 119 24.78 -9.49 4.55
CA GLY A 119 26.20 -9.39 4.31
C GLY A 119 26.87 -8.73 5.50
#